data_d7d7d0d809b0184b617bc7ac3ec96b1d
#
_entry.id   d7d7d0d809b0184b617bc7ac3ec96b1d
#
_cell.length_a   1.000
_cell.length_b   1.000
_cell.length_c   1.000
_cell.angle_alpha   90.00
_cell.angle_beta   90.00
_cell.angle_gamma   90.00
#
_symmetry.space_group_name_H-M   'P 1'
#
loop_
_entity.id
_entity.type
_entity.pdbx_description
1 polymer ?
#
loop_
_entity_poly.entity_id
_entity_poly.type
_entity_poly.pdbx_seq_one_letter_code
_entity_poly.pdbx_strand_id
1 'polypeptide(L)'
;RSAMSAAGLEVRPDWVRFGDFHTAGGQLHGTQLLQGDDRPTAIFAGSDLQALGVLEAVRGLGLRVPEDLSLVGYDDIPLAKWVSPALTTIRQPLKRMGEEATRLVLRMSRTPLDSIPRMDLATNLVVRESTAPPAA
;
A
#
# COMPACT_ATOMS: atom_id res chain seq x y z
N ARG A 1 -5.61 7.79 7.30
CA ARG A 1 -6.82 8.29 8.02
C ARG A 1 -7.05 9.77 7.81
N SER A 2 -6.02 10.62 7.96
CA SER A 2 -6.15 12.08 7.80
C SER A 2 -6.71 12.48 6.42
N ALA A 3 -6.30 11.84 5.34
CA ALA A 3 -6.82 12.11 4.00
C ALA A 3 -8.31 11.77 3.87
N MET A 4 -8.76 10.64 4.45
CA MET A 4 -10.18 10.26 4.48
C MET A 4 -11.00 11.27 5.27
N SER A 5 -10.52 11.63 6.47
CA SER A 5 -11.17 12.66 7.30
C SER A 5 -11.25 14.01 6.59
N ALA A 6 -10.19 14.43 5.89
CA ALA A 6 -10.20 15.69 5.11
C ALA A 6 -11.20 15.65 3.93
N ALA A 7 -11.52 14.45 3.42
CA ALA A 7 -12.54 14.24 2.40
C ALA A 7 -13.96 14.05 2.99
N GLY A 8 -14.14 14.20 4.31
CA GLY A 8 -15.44 13.97 4.98
C GLY A 8 -15.85 12.49 5.06
N LEU A 9 -14.90 11.57 4.87
CA LEU A 9 -15.13 10.14 4.88
C LEU A 9 -14.65 9.52 6.20
N GLU A 10 -15.45 8.65 6.77
CA GLU A 10 -15.10 7.90 7.99
C GLU A 10 -14.38 6.62 7.62
N VAL A 11 -13.28 6.31 8.35
CA VAL A 11 -12.61 5.02 8.28
C VAL A 11 -13.10 4.16 9.45
N ARG A 12 -13.90 3.16 9.16
CA ARG A 12 -14.40 2.23 10.16
C ARG A 12 -13.24 1.47 10.83
N PRO A 13 -13.24 1.32 12.16
CA PRO A 13 -12.17 0.61 12.88
C PRO A 13 -12.01 -0.85 12.42
N ASP A 14 -13.13 -1.53 12.10
CA ASP A 14 -13.18 -2.91 11.64
C ASP A 14 -12.67 -3.10 10.19
N TRP A 15 -12.43 -2.03 9.43
CA TRP A 15 -11.77 -2.07 8.13
C TRP A 15 -10.25 -1.89 8.21
N VAL A 16 -9.70 -1.59 9.40
CA VAL A 16 -8.26 -1.48 9.60
C VAL A 16 -7.72 -2.82 10.09
N ARG A 17 -6.77 -3.37 9.33
CA ARG A 17 -6.09 -4.64 9.64
C ARG A 17 -4.60 -4.40 9.80
N PHE A 18 -4.00 -5.14 10.72
CA PHE A 18 -2.55 -5.14 10.93
C PHE A 18 -2.00 -6.49 10.48
N GLY A 19 -0.95 -6.46 9.68
CA GLY A 19 -0.35 -7.66 9.08
C GLY A 19 1.18 -7.58 9.05
N ASP A 20 1.79 -8.64 8.55
CA ASP A 20 3.23 -8.91 8.54
C ASP A 20 3.92 -8.56 7.20
N PHE A 21 3.28 -7.77 6.34
CA PHE A 21 3.74 -7.39 4.99
C PHE A 21 3.90 -8.55 3.99
N HIS A 22 3.43 -9.77 4.33
CA HIS A 22 3.47 -10.94 3.44
C HIS A 22 2.16 -11.17 2.70
N THR A 23 2.23 -11.92 1.59
CA THR A 23 1.09 -12.26 0.74
C THR A 23 0.00 -13.02 1.53
N ALA A 24 0.41 -13.96 2.39
CA ALA A 24 -0.54 -14.74 3.20
C ALA A 24 -1.40 -13.86 4.13
N GLY A 25 -0.78 -12.88 4.79
CA GLY A 25 -1.51 -11.89 5.61
C GLY A 25 -2.47 -11.05 4.77
N GLY A 26 -2.02 -10.61 3.58
CA GLY A 26 -2.86 -9.89 2.62
C GLY A 26 -4.08 -10.71 2.18
N GLN A 27 -3.90 -11.99 1.86
CA GLN A 27 -4.99 -12.90 1.50
C GLN A 27 -5.98 -13.11 2.64
N LEU A 28 -5.49 -13.40 3.84
CA LEU A 28 -6.32 -13.60 5.03
C LEU A 28 -7.20 -12.38 5.31
N HIS A 29 -6.56 -11.21 5.44
CA HIS A 29 -7.27 -9.97 5.76
C HIS A 29 -8.15 -9.48 4.61
N GLY A 30 -7.71 -9.66 3.37
CA GLY A 30 -8.51 -9.38 2.17
C GLY A 30 -9.79 -10.20 2.16
N THR A 31 -9.71 -11.51 2.41
CA THR A 31 -10.87 -12.39 2.52
C THR A 31 -11.82 -11.91 3.60
N GLN A 32 -11.30 -11.61 4.81
CA GLN A 32 -12.13 -11.15 5.94
C GLN A 32 -12.83 -9.81 5.67
N LEU A 33 -12.19 -8.89 4.95
CA LEU A 33 -12.75 -7.58 4.60
C LEU A 33 -13.79 -7.65 3.49
N LEU A 34 -13.67 -8.63 2.59
CA LEU A 34 -14.49 -8.73 1.38
C LEU A 34 -15.62 -9.74 1.49
N GLN A 35 -15.62 -10.57 2.55
CA GLN A 35 -16.75 -11.47 2.87
C GLN A 35 -17.90 -10.68 3.49
N GLY A 36 -19.10 -10.82 2.94
CA GLY A 36 -20.32 -10.18 3.44
C GLY A 36 -20.76 -8.99 2.60
N ASP A 37 -21.92 -8.42 2.99
CA ASP A 37 -22.61 -7.39 2.21
C ASP A 37 -22.05 -5.98 2.44
N ASP A 38 -21.39 -5.74 3.56
CA ASP A 38 -20.84 -4.44 3.95
C ASP A 38 -19.32 -4.41 3.77
N ARG A 39 -18.88 -4.61 2.52
CA ARG A 39 -17.46 -4.64 2.15
C ARG A 39 -16.96 -3.27 1.67
N PRO A 40 -15.68 -2.94 1.89
CA PRO A 40 -15.09 -1.73 1.32
C PRO A 40 -15.03 -1.80 -0.21
N THR A 41 -15.19 -0.66 -0.87
CA THR A 41 -15.02 -0.50 -2.34
C THR A 41 -13.58 -0.22 -2.73
N ALA A 42 -12.69 0.01 -1.76
CA ALA A 42 -11.27 0.22 -1.99
C ALA A 42 -10.43 -0.32 -0.81
N ILE A 43 -9.28 -0.90 -1.12
CA ILE A 43 -8.28 -1.34 -0.14
C ILE A 43 -6.94 -0.69 -0.47
N PHE A 44 -6.32 -0.08 0.56
CA PHE A 44 -4.93 0.32 0.55
C PHE A 44 -4.12 -0.71 1.35
N ALA A 45 -3.28 -1.47 0.68
CA ALA A 45 -2.38 -2.44 1.29
C ALA A 45 -1.05 -1.79 1.69
N GLY A 46 -0.49 -2.17 2.83
CA GLY A 46 0.76 -1.62 3.36
C GLY A 46 2.01 -2.02 2.58
N SER A 47 1.90 -3.01 1.67
CA SER A 47 2.94 -3.38 0.71
C SER A 47 2.33 -3.99 -0.55
N ASP A 48 3.09 -4.03 -1.64
CA ASP A 48 2.67 -4.70 -2.87
C ASP A 48 2.49 -6.21 -2.65
N LEU A 49 3.30 -6.85 -1.78
CA LEU A 49 3.11 -8.25 -1.44
C LEU A 49 1.77 -8.51 -0.74
N GLN A 50 1.35 -7.63 0.18
CA GLN A 50 0.01 -7.73 0.76
C GLN A 50 -1.07 -7.49 -0.30
N ALA A 51 -0.89 -6.54 -1.22
CA ALA A 51 -1.82 -6.30 -2.31
C ALA A 51 -1.98 -7.54 -3.21
N LEU A 52 -0.89 -8.28 -3.49
CA LEU A 52 -0.97 -9.55 -4.22
C LEU A 52 -1.82 -10.59 -3.46
N GLY A 53 -1.71 -10.64 -2.14
CA GLY A 53 -2.57 -11.49 -1.31
C GLY A 53 -4.04 -11.08 -1.37
N VAL A 54 -4.32 -9.78 -1.39
CA VAL A 54 -5.69 -9.26 -1.59
C VAL A 54 -6.22 -9.66 -2.97
N LEU A 55 -5.41 -9.62 -4.05
CA LEU A 55 -5.82 -10.11 -5.37
C LEU A 55 -6.21 -11.59 -5.36
N GLU A 56 -5.48 -12.42 -4.61
CA GLU A 56 -5.86 -13.84 -4.43
C GLU A 56 -7.21 -13.98 -3.69
N ALA A 57 -7.45 -13.18 -2.64
CA ALA A 57 -8.74 -13.16 -1.94
C ALA A 57 -9.88 -12.73 -2.87
N VAL A 58 -9.68 -11.69 -3.65
CA VAL A 58 -10.66 -11.17 -4.64
C VAL A 58 -11.03 -12.27 -5.65
N ARG A 59 -10.02 -12.97 -6.22
CA ARG A 59 -10.24 -14.09 -7.15
C ARG A 59 -11.01 -15.23 -6.50
N GLY A 60 -10.64 -15.60 -5.27
CA GLY A 60 -11.30 -16.66 -4.51
C GLY A 60 -12.77 -16.37 -4.18
N LEU A 61 -13.14 -15.10 -4.10
CA LEU A 61 -14.52 -14.62 -3.86
C LEU A 61 -15.29 -14.31 -5.15
N GLY A 62 -14.69 -14.50 -6.34
CA GLY A 62 -15.32 -14.21 -7.61
C GLY A 62 -15.52 -12.71 -7.88
N LEU A 63 -14.79 -11.86 -7.17
CA LEU A 63 -14.81 -10.40 -7.34
C LEU A 63 -13.81 -9.96 -8.41
N ARG A 64 -13.92 -8.72 -8.87
CA ARG A 64 -13.08 -8.15 -9.93
C ARG A 64 -12.38 -6.88 -9.43
N VAL A 65 -11.18 -6.68 -9.89
CA VAL A 65 -10.40 -5.46 -9.72
C VAL A 65 -10.18 -4.88 -11.12
N PRO A 66 -10.53 -3.62 -11.38
CA PRO A 66 -10.98 -2.59 -10.42
C PRO A 66 -12.50 -2.48 -10.24
N GLU A 67 -13.33 -3.27 -10.94
CA GLU A 67 -14.79 -3.07 -11.06
C GLU A 67 -15.53 -3.18 -9.72
N ASP A 68 -15.19 -4.17 -8.91
CA ASP A 68 -15.84 -4.44 -7.62
C ASP A 68 -15.01 -3.93 -6.44
N LEU A 69 -13.69 -3.72 -6.66
CA LEU A 69 -12.73 -3.27 -5.65
C LEU A 69 -11.58 -2.50 -6.29
N SER A 70 -11.33 -1.27 -5.89
CA SER A 70 -10.08 -0.58 -6.15
C SER A 70 -8.99 -1.04 -5.19
N LEU A 71 -7.78 -1.34 -5.72
CA LEU A 71 -6.65 -1.81 -4.91
C LEU A 71 -5.41 -0.97 -5.15
N VAL A 72 -4.81 -0.50 -4.06
CA VAL A 72 -3.54 0.25 -4.07
C VAL A 72 -2.53 -0.47 -3.18
N GLY A 73 -1.32 -0.66 -3.69
CA GLY A 73 -0.18 -1.20 -2.96
C GLY A 73 0.81 -0.13 -2.48
N TYR A 74 1.96 -0.59 -2.01
CA TYR A 74 3.07 0.24 -1.58
C TYR A 74 4.38 -0.49 -1.87
N ASP A 75 5.41 0.19 -2.37
CA ASP A 75 6.79 -0.16 -2.71
C ASP A 75 7.12 -0.04 -4.20
N ASP A 76 6.20 -0.33 -5.12
CA ASP A 76 6.39 -0.44 -6.56
C ASP A 76 7.44 -1.50 -6.94
N ILE A 77 7.27 -2.70 -6.38
CA ILE A 77 8.12 -3.85 -6.74
C ILE A 77 7.95 -4.21 -8.23
N PRO A 78 8.96 -4.84 -8.86
CA PRO A 78 8.88 -5.20 -10.29
C PRO A 78 7.63 -5.98 -10.67
N LEU A 79 7.13 -6.83 -9.76
CA LEU A 79 5.96 -7.67 -9.98
C LEU A 79 4.66 -6.86 -10.11
N ALA A 80 4.56 -5.66 -9.48
CA ALA A 80 3.36 -4.82 -9.50
C ALA A 80 2.86 -4.45 -10.91
N LYS A 81 3.76 -4.38 -11.89
CA LYS A 81 3.43 -4.10 -13.30
C LYS A 81 3.11 -5.35 -14.14
N TRP A 82 3.40 -6.54 -13.62
CA TRP A 82 3.23 -7.80 -14.34
C TRP A 82 2.02 -8.61 -13.90
N VAL A 83 1.41 -8.25 -12.78
CA VAL A 83 0.15 -8.87 -12.35
C VAL A 83 -1.01 -8.35 -13.18
N SER A 84 -2.11 -9.10 -13.21
CA SER A 84 -3.33 -8.70 -13.90
C SER A 84 -4.48 -8.61 -12.88
N PRO A 85 -5.10 -7.42 -12.73
CA PRO A 85 -4.73 -6.14 -13.34
C PRO A 85 -3.39 -5.60 -12.81
N ALA A 86 -2.68 -4.77 -13.58
CA ALA A 86 -1.44 -4.13 -13.14
C ALA A 86 -1.70 -3.22 -11.94
N LEU A 87 -0.89 -3.37 -10.89
CA LEU A 87 -1.16 -2.78 -9.57
C LEU A 87 -0.79 -1.29 -9.49
N THR A 88 -1.75 -0.45 -9.18
CA THR A 88 -1.53 0.93 -8.72
C THR A 88 -0.83 0.89 -7.36
N THR A 89 0.25 1.65 -7.18
CA THR A 89 1.08 1.56 -5.98
C THR A 89 1.82 2.86 -5.69
N ILE A 90 2.39 2.96 -4.50
CA ILE A 90 3.25 4.08 -4.09
C ILE A 90 4.71 3.69 -4.28
N ARG A 91 5.44 4.43 -5.14
CA ARG A 91 6.86 4.23 -5.36
C ARG A 91 7.69 5.00 -4.34
N GLN A 92 8.53 4.28 -3.61
CA GLN A 92 9.54 4.85 -2.73
C GLN A 92 10.82 5.20 -3.52
N PRO A 93 11.52 6.32 -3.20
CA PRO A 93 12.81 6.65 -3.82
C PRO A 93 13.96 5.86 -3.18
N LEU A 94 13.92 4.51 -3.20
CA LEU A 94 14.83 3.61 -2.46
C LEU A 94 16.31 3.90 -2.71
N LYS A 95 16.70 4.19 -3.96
CA LYS A 95 18.09 4.56 -4.28
C LYS A 95 18.53 5.79 -3.51
N ARG A 96 17.71 6.86 -3.55
CA ARG A 96 18.01 8.11 -2.82
C ARG A 96 17.99 7.90 -1.31
N MET A 97 17.07 7.08 -0.80
CA MET A 97 17.04 6.71 0.63
C MET A 97 18.35 6.05 1.06
N GLY A 98 18.86 5.08 0.30
CA GLY A 98 20.14 4.43 0.56
C GLY A 98 21.34 5.40 0.49
N GLU A 99 21.38 6.28 -0.51
CA GLU A 99 22.42 7.28 -0.66
C GLU A 99 22.44 8.26 0.53
N GLU A 100 21.29 8.80 0.92
CA GLU A 100 21.18 9.75 2.04
C GLU A 100 21.45 9.09 3.39
N ALA A 101 20.97 7.87 3.61
CA ALA A 101 21.27 7.10 4.81
C ALA A 101 22.78 6.85 4.95
N THR A 102 23.45 6.45 3.85
CA THR A 102 24.90 6.25 3.84
C THR A 102 25.66 7.54 4.15
N ARG A 103 25.30 8.66 3.51
CA ARG A 103 25.90 9.97 3.80
C ARG A 103 25.74 10.36 5.27
N LEU A 104 24.55 10.11 5.82
CA LEU A 104 24.26 10.42 7.22
C LEU A 104 25.12 9.59 8.18
N VAL A 105 25.23 8.28 7.98
CA VAL A 105 26.07 7.39 8.79
C VAL A 105 27.54 7.84 8.74
N LEU A 106 28.06 8.16 7.54
CA LEU A 106 29.45 8.65 7.40
C LEU A 106 29.69 10.00 8.09
N ARG A 107 28.70 10.88 8.11
CA ARG A 107 28.79 12.13 8.89
C ARG A 107 28.82 11.86 10.38
N MET A 108 27.90 11.01 10.87
CA MET A 108 27.84 10.65 12.31
C MET A 108 29.11 9.98 12.80
N SER A 109 29.80 9.20 11.97
CA SER A 109 31.06 8.57 12.35
C SER A 109 32.24 9.55 12.49
N ARG A 110 32.13 10.75 11.89
CA ARG A 110 33.21 11.78 11.92
C ARG A 110 32.94 12.91 12.92
N THR A 111 31.68 13.20 13.17
CA THR A 111 31.26 14.30 14.04
C THR A 111 30.03 13.86 14.84
N PRO A 112 30.10 13.88 16.17
CA PRO A 112 28.93 13.68 17.00
C PRO A 112 27.84 14.68 16.61
N LEU A 113 26.60 14.20 16.51
CA LEU A 113 25.44 15.06 16.24
C LEU A 113 24.72 15.38 17.54
N ASP A 114 24.39 16.65 17.75
CA ASP A 114 23.61 17.10 18.92
C ASP A 114 22.17 16.56 18.88
N SER A 115 21.69 16.17 17.70
CA SER A 115 20.37 15.57 17.48
C SER A 115 20.39 14.58 16.32
N ILE A 116 19.50 13.58 16.35
CA ILE A 116 19.29 12.67 15.23
C ILE A 116 18.58 13.43 14.11
N PRO A 117 19.23 13.65 12.93
CA PRO A 117 18.60 14.36 11.82
C PRO A 117 17.46 13.53 11.23
N ARG A 118 16.35 14.19 10.94
CA ARG A 118 15.24 13.62 10.19
C ARG A 118 15.29 14.12 8.75
N MET A 119 15.09 13.21 7.80
CA MET A 119 14.97 13.53 6.39
C MET A 119 13.71 12.89 5.83
N ASP A 120 12.82 13.71 5.29
CA ASP A 120 11.61 13.24 4.63
C ASP A 120 11.85 13.25 3.11
N LEU A 121 11.59 12.11 2.46
CA LEU A 121 11.71 11.94 1.02
C LEU A 121 10.32 11.71 0.42
N ALA A 122 9.98 12.49 -0.59
CA ALA A 122 8.69 12.36 -1.27
C ALA A 122 8.58 11.02 -2.00
N THR A 123 7.43 10.38 -1.87
CA THR A 123 7.01 9.21 -2.64
C THR A 123 6.18 9.65 -3.85
N ASN A 124 5.94 8.73 -4.80
CA ASN A 124 5.14 8.99 -5.99
C ASN A 124 4.04 7.95 -6.15
N LEU A 125 2.83 8.38 -6.44
CA LEU A 125 1.75 7.49 -6.87
C LEU A 125 2.00 7.04 -8.31
N VAL A 126 2.01 5.72 -8.53
CA VAL A 126 2.10 5.08 -9.84
C VAL A 126 0.74 4.48 -10.17
N VAL A 127 -0.06 5.21 -10.93
CA VAL A 127 -1.41 4.75 -11.34
C VAL A 127 -1.27 3.71 -12.44
N ARG A 128 -1.99 2.58 -12.28
CA ARG A 128 -2.10 1.48 -13.25
C ARG A 128 -3.57 1.06 -13.38
N GLU A 129 -3.83 -0.23 -13.50
CA GLU A 129 -5.15 -0.78 -13.87
C GLU A 129 -6.02 -1.16 -12.66
N SER A 130 -5.45 -1.22 -11.44
CA SER A 130 -6.14 -1.75 -10.26
C SER A 130 -7.03 -0.75 -9.53
N THR A 131 -7.27 0.43 -10.09
CA THR A 131 -8.11 1.47 -9.48
C THR A 131 -9.07 2.07 -10.48
N ALA A 132 -10.32 2.29 -10.06
CA ALA A 132 -11.37 2.97 -10.79
C ALA A 132 -12.27 3.77 -9.82
N PRO A 133 -13.13 4.67 -10.31
CA PRO A 133 -14.22 5.21 -9.51
C PRO A 133 -15.07 4.07 -8.93
N PRO A 134 -15.65 4.23 -7.71
CA PRO A 134 -16.52 3.22 -7.14
C PRO A 134 -17.72 2.96 -8.06
N ALA A 135 -18.18 1.71 -8.11
CA ALA A 135 -19.43 1.38 -8.80
C ALA A 135 -20.59 2.17 -8.17
N ALA A 136 -21.48 2.66 -9.03
CA ALA A 136 -22.67 3.42 -8.63
C ALA A 136 -23.68 2.52 -7.87
#